data_bc502c0cd6be1e1f341108a2e8e99257
#
_entry.id   bc502c0cd6be1e1f341108a2e8e99257
#
_cell.length_a   1.000
_cell.length_b   1.000
_cell.length_c   1.000
_cell.angle_alpha   90.00
_cell.angle_beta   90.00
_cell.angle_gamma   90.00
#
_symmetry.space_group_name_H-M   'P 1'
#
loop_
_entity.id
_entity.type
_entity.pdbx_description
1 polymer ?
#
loop_
_entity_poly.entity_id
_entity_poly.type
_entity_poly.pdbx_seq_one_letter_code
_entity_poly.pdbx_strand_id
1 'polypeptide(L)'
;MKPILKIQHLKKNYHDLDGEVNAVLDINLDIYPKEIVSIVGPSGCGKTSLLSILSNLESKTDGDIIFDKDNIKLGYMLQKDALFPWKTILENCLIGLEINHTLNDKTKNRVIDLLNTYGLGEFINKYPSSLSGGMKQRVV
;
A
#
# COMPACT_ATOMS: atom_id res chain seq x y z
N MET A 1 -25.18 0.50 -8.81
CA MET A 1 -24.18 1.30 -8.06
C MET A 1 -22.98 1.40 -8.96
N LYS A 2 -22.29 2.55 -9.01
CA LYS A 2 -21.12 2.72 -9.87
C LYS A 2 -19.86 2.20 -9.14
N PRO A 3 -18.99 1.40 -9.78
CA PRO A 3 -17.75 0.97 -9.15
C PRO A 3 -16.81 2.16 -8.91
N ILE A 4 -16.04 2.13 -7.82
CA ILE A 4 -14.98 3.13 -7.53
C ILE A 4 -13.71 2.83 -8.29
N LEU A 5 -13.51 1.56 -8.64
CA LEU A 5 -12.39 1.06 -9.45
C LEU A 5 -12.94 0.00 -10.41
N LYS A 6 -12.59 0.13 -11.68
CA LYS A 6 -12.88 -0.85 -12.72
C LYS A 6 -11.59 -1.25 -13.40
N ILE A 7 -11.35 -2.54 -13.48
CA ILE A 7 -10.22 -3.14 -14.18
C ILE A 7 -10.76 -3.91 -15.37
N GLN A 8 -10.20 -3.69 -16.57
CA GLN A 8 -10.60 -4.35 -17.79
C GLN A 8 -9.39 -4.89 -18.53
N HIS A 9 -9.39 -6.19 -18.78
CA HIS A 9 -8.37 -6.91 -19.55
C HIS A 9 -6.94 -6.61 -19.11
N LEU A 10 -6.71 -6.40 -17.78
CA LEU A 10 -5.41 -6.05 -17.26
C LEU A 10 -4.41 -7.17 -17.44
N LYS A 11 -3.26 -6.83 -18.03
CA LYS A 11 -2.15 -7.75 -18.27
C LYS A 11 -0.85 -7.19 -17.74
N LYS A 12 0.01 -8.07 -17.24
CA LYS A 12 1.39 -7.76 -16.87
C LYS A 12 2.32 -8.87 -17.28
N ASN A 13 3.25 -8.51 -18.14
CA ASN A 13 4.34 -9.37 -18.59
C ASN A 13 5.64 -8.78 -18.09
N TYR A 14 6.53 -9.64 -17.60
CA TYR A 14 7.92 -9.30 -17.32
C TYR A 14 8.80 -9.95 -18.39
N HIS A 15 9.78 -9.21 -18.85
CA HIS A 15 10.81 -9.73 -19.75
C HIS A 15 12.09 -9.93 -18.94
N ASP A 16 12.61 -11.13 -18.95
CA ASP A 16 13.88 -11.48 -18.33
C ASP A 16 14.79 -12.09 -19.40
N LEU A 17 16.07 -12.28 -19.05
CA LEU A 17 17.07 -12.90 -19.95
C LEU A 17 16.66 -14.30 -20.41
N ASP A 18 15.87 -15.00 -19.60
CA ASP A 18 15.38 -16.36 -19.85
C ASP A 18 14.03 -16.41 -20.58
N GLY A 19 13.42 -15.26 -20.92
CA GLY A 19 12.16 -15.19 -21.64
C GLY A 19 11.11 -14.24 -21.07
N GLU A 20 9.86 -14.46 -21.46
CA GLU A 20 8.71 -13.68 -21.03
C GLU A 20 7.93 -14.44 -19.96
N VAL A 21 7.66 -13.76 -18.82
CA VAL A 21 6.84 -14.28 -17.73
C VAL A 21 5.54 -13.50 -17.66
N ASN A 22 4.43 -14.16 -17.91
CA ASN A 22 3.10 -13.59 -17.81
C ASN A 22 2.64 -13.62 -16.33
N ALA A 23 2.81 -12.52 -15.62
CA ALA A 23 2.43 -12.43 -14.21
C ALA A 23 0.94 -12.17 -14.00
N VAL A 24 0.31 -11.42 -14.90
CA VAL A 24 -1.13 -11.15 -14.92
C VAL A 24 -1.61 -11.35 -16.37
N LEU A 25 -2.50 -12.32 -16.59
CA LEU A 25 -2.90 -12.72 -17.94
C LEU A 25 -4.07 -11.91 -18.51
N ASP A 26 -5.15 -11.81 -17.74
CA ASP A 26 -6.36 -11.07 -18.12
C ASP A 26 -7.26 -10.92 -16.88
N ILE A 27 -7.12 -9.82 -16.17
CA ILE A 27 -7.93 -9.53 -14.99
C ILE A 27 -9.02 -8.55 -15.35
N ASN A 28 -10.26 -8.93 -15.01
CA ASN A 28 -11.44 -8.11 -15.07
C ASN A 28 -12.05 -8.05 -13.68
N LEU A 29 -12.21 -6.86 -13.09
CA LEU A 29 -12.69 -6.68 -11.72
C LEU A 29 -13.33 -5.31 -11.54
N ASP A 30 -14.51 -5.29 -10.97
CA ASP A 30 -15.16 -4.06 -10.50
C ASP A 30 -15.18 -4.06 -8.98
N ILE A 31 -14.74 -2.95 -8.36
CA ILE A 31 -14.77 -2.75 -6.90
C ILE A 31 -15.73 -1.61 -6.57
N TYR A 32 -16.61 -1.84 -5.62
CA TYR A 32 -17.66 -0.92 -5.22
C TYR A 32 -17.33 -0.20 -3.89
N PRO A 33 -17.96 0.95 -3.62
CA PRO A 33 -17.79 1.66 -2.35
C PRO A 33 -18.10 0.76 -1.14
N LYS A 34 -17.24 0.81 -0.12
CA LYS A 34 -17.35 0.05 1.14
C LYS A 34 -17.21 -1.47 0.99
N GLU A 35 -16.74 -1.95 -0.14
CA GLU A 35 -16.47 -3.35 -0.38
C GLU A 35 -15.11 -3.76 0.18
N ILE A 36 -15.03 -4.98 0.71
CA ILE A 36 -13.78 -5.65 1.07
C ILE A 36 -13.55 -6.75 0.05
N VAL A 37 -12.46 -6.65 -0.70
CA VAL A 37 -12.09 -7.62 -1.72
C VAL A 37 -10.87 -8.41 -1.27
N SER A 38 -10.95 -9.74 -1.30
CA SER A 38 -9.83 -10.63 -1.02
C SER A 38 -9.34 -11.30 -2.31
N ILE A 39 -8.03 -11.20 -2.56
CA ILE A 39 -7.37 -11.86 -3.69
C ILE A 39 -6.61 -13.08 -3.17
N VAL A 40 -7.06 -14.26 -3.55
CA VAL A 40 -6.51 -15.55 -3.09
C VAL A 40 -5.87 -16.30 -4.26
N GLY A 41 -4.77 -16.97 -3.99
CA GLY A 41 -4.08 -17.79 -4.98
C GLY A 41 -2.69 -18.23 -4.50
N PRO A 42 -2.04 -19.18 -5.17
CA PRO A 42 -0.71 -19.69 -4.81
C PRO A 42 0.36 -18.60 -4.86
N SER A 43 1.54 -18.90 -4.29
CA SER A 43 2.70 -18.01 -4.42
C SER A 43 3.09 -17.86 -5.89
N GLY A 44 3.49 -16.66 -6.30
CA GLY A 44 3.91 -16.37 -7.67
C GLY A 44 2.78 -16.16 -8.70
N CYS A 45 1.49 -16.28 -8.32
CA CYS A 45 0.37 -16.08 -9.26
C CYS A 45 0.01 -14.62 -9.57
N GLY A 46 0.89 -13.65 -9.28
CA GLY A 46 0.70 -12.26 -9.70
C GLY A 46 -0.09 -11.35 -8.75
N LYS A 47 -0.49 -11.80 -7.53
CA LYS A 47 -1.24 -10.96 -6.57
C LYS A 47 -0.50 -9.66 -6.21
N THR A 48 0.78 -9.75 -5.92
CA THR A 48 1.61 -8.60 -5.60
C THR A 48 1.75 -7.67 -6.80
N SER A 49 1.99 -8.22 -8.00
CA SER A 49 2.07 -7.43 -9.24
C SER A 49 0.76 -6.67 -9.51
N LEU A 50 -0.39 -7.32 -9.33
CA LEU A 50 -1.69 -6.66 -9.46
C LEU A 50 -1.81 -5.47 -8.49
N LEU A 51 -1.51 -5.67 -7.21
CA LEU A 51 -1.59 -4.61 -6.20
C LEU A 51 -0.58 -3.48 -6.48
N SER A 52 0.65 -3.80 -6.91
CA SER A 52 1.67 -2.82 -7.28
C SER A 52 1.23 -1.96 -8.48
N ILE A 53 0.58 -2.57 -9.47
CA ILE A 53 0.03 -1.85 -10.62
C ILE A 53 -1.12 -0.93 -10.18
N LEU A 54 -2.04 -1.42 -9.36
CA LEU A 54 -3.15 -0.62 -8.84
C LEU A 54 -2.67 0.57 -8.00
N SER A 55 -1.53 0.41 -7.33
CA SER A 55 -0.89 1.47 -6.53
C SER A 55 0.01 2.40 -7.36
N ASN A 56 0.06 2.21 -8.67
CA ASN A 56 0.92 2.94 -9.60
C ASN A 56 2.43 2.85 -9.27
N LEU A 57 2.85 1.77 -8.60
CA LEU A 57 4.25 1.46 -8.34
C LEU A 57 4.88 0.70 -9.51
N GLU A 58 4.06 0.03 -10.31
CA GLU A 58 4.46 -0.67 -11.54
C GLU A 58 3.56 -0.32 -12.71
N SER A 59 4.12 -0.31 -13.90
CA SER A 59 3.35 -0.14 -15.14
C SER A 59 2.64 -1.45 -15.52
N LYS A 60 1.43 -1.35 -16.01
CA LYS A 60 0.74 -2.45 -16.71
C LYS A 60 1.34 -2.67 -18.10
N THR A 61 1.18 -3.87 -18.66
CA THR A 61 1.53 -4.15 -20.06
C THR A 61 0.36 -3.80 -20.99
N ASP A 62 -0.88 -4.14 -20.60
CA ASP A 62 -2.09 -3.92 -21.39
C ASP A 62 -3.32 -3.82 -20.49
N GLY A 63 -4.47 -3.45 -21.05
CA GLY A 63 -5.75 -3.31 -20.34
C GLY A 63 -5.94 -1.93 -19.71
N ASP A 64 -7.06 -1.75 -19.01
CA ASP A 64 -7.45 -0.46 -18.44
C ASP A 64 -7.73 -0.54 -16.94
N ILE A 65 -7.34 0.54 -16.25
CA ILE A 65 -7.64 0.78 -14.84
C ILE A 65 -8.36 2.12 -14.77
N ILE A 66 -9.62 2.09 -14.40
CA ILE A 66 -10.49 3.26 -14.41
C ILE A 66 -10.97 3.52 -12.99
N PHE A 67 -10.59 4.67 -12.44
CA PHE A 67 -11.12 5.16 -11.17
C PHE A 67 -12.33 6.06 -11.40
N ASP A 68 -13.30 6.00 -10.49
CA ASP A 68 -14.52 6.85 -10.58
C ASP A 68 -14.21 8.35 -10.43
N LYS A 69 -13.08 8.71 -9.82
CA LYS A 69 -12.62 10.09 -9.58
C LYS A 69 -11.15 10.24 -9.94
N ASP A 70 -10.78 11.39 -10.49
CA ASP A 70 -9.40 11.68 -10.92
C ASP A 70 -8.38 11.77 -9.76
N ASN A 71 -8.83 12.04 -8.53
CA ASN A 71 -7.96 12.24 -7.36
C ASN A 71 -8.30 11.26 -6.23
N ILE A 72 -8.27 9.96 -6.51
CA ILE A 72 -8.41 8.94 -5.46
C ILE A 72 -7.11 8.85 -4.67
N LYS A 73 -7.21 8.97 -3.34
CA LYS A 73 -6.11 8.68 -2.44
C LYS A 73 -6.05 7.19 -2.20
N LEU A 74 -4.97 6.57 -2.64
CA LEU A 74 -4.67 5.16 -2.41
C LEU A 74 -3.71 5.03 -1.22
N GLY A 75 -4.01 4.16 -0.27
CA GLY A 75 -3.06 3.66 0.71
C GLY A 75 -2.59 2.27 0.26
N TYR A 76 -1.29 2.07 0.18
CA TYR A 76 -0.70 0.77 -0.15
C TYR A 76 0.24 0.33 0.96
N MET A 77 -0.07 -0.82 1.57
CA MET A 77 0.79 -1.44 2.56
C MET A 77 1.64 -2.52 1.89
N LEU A 78 2.95 -2.36 1.93
CA LEU A 78 3.89 -3.35 1.42
C LEU A 78 3.89 -4.62 2.29
N GLN A 79 4.22 -5.76 1.69
CA GLN A 79 4.36 -7.04 2.42
C GLN A 79 5.50 -6.99 3.45
N LYS A 80 6.59 -6.26 3.15
CA LYS A 80 7.66 -5.97 4.09
C LYS A 80 7.45 -4.57 4.67
N ASP A 81 7.85 -4.38 5.92
CA ASP A 81 7.87 -3.05 6.52
C ASP A 81 8.78 -2.13 5.68
N ALA A 82 8.27 -0.98 5.30
CA ALA A 82 9.00 0.05 4.55
C ALA A 82 9.43 1.19 5.49
N LEU A 83 9.70 0.89 6.75
CA LEU A 83 10.14 1.87 7.73
C LEU A 83 11.57 2.32 7.45
N PHE A 84 11.82 3.62 7.53
CA PHE A 84 13.15 4.18 7.45
C PHE A 84 13.94 3.86 8.73
N PRO A 85 15.00 3.06 8.69
CA PRO A 85 15.70 2.57 9.88
C PRO A 85 16.40 3.68 10.67
N TRP A 86 16.68 4.83 10.06
CA TRP A 86 17.31 6.00 10.68
C TRP A 86 16.31 7.02 11.25
N LYS A 87 15.01 6.79 11.09
CA LYS A 87 13.94 7.61 11.67
C LYS A 87 13.32 6.90 12.86
N THR A 88 12.90 7.65 13.85
CA THR A 88 12.09 7.12 14.97
C THR A 88 10.73 6.63 14.46
N ILE A 89 10.01 5.91 15.30
CA ILE A 89 8.65 5.43 14.97
C ILE A 89 7.71 6.60 14.68
N LEU A 90 7.75 7.63 15.51
CA LEU A 90 6.94 8.84 15.27
C LEU A 90 7.29 9.51 13.94
N GLU A 91 8.58 9.72 13.67
CA GLU A 91 9.02 10.34 12.43
C GLU A 91 8.60 9.52 11.19
N ASN A 92 8.66 8.17 11.26
CA ASN A 92 8.15 7.30 10.20
C ASN A 92 6.64 7.53 9.95
N CYS A 93 5.83 7.59 11.00
CA CYS A 93 4.39 7.84 10.88
C CYS A 93 4.07 9.26 10.35
N LEU A 94 4.94 10.24 10.55
CA LEU A 94 4.72 11.62 10.13
C LEU A 94 5.07 11.89 8.67
N ILE A 95 5.86 11.03 8.01
CA ILE A 95 6.37 11.25 6.64
C ILE A 95 5.25 11.59 5.65
N GLY A 96 4.14 10.84 5.68
CA GLY A 96 3.02 11.08 4.78
C GLY A 96 2.36 12.46 5.00
N LEU A 97 2.34 12.96 6.24
CA LEU A 97 1.84 14.29 6.57
C LEU A 97 2.83 15.39 6.15
N GLU A 98 4.14 15.13 6.26
CA GLU A 98 5.20 16.03 5.80
C GLU A 98 5.14 16.21 4.28
N ILE A 99 5.11 15.11 3.53
CA ILE A 99 5.05 15.11 2.06
C ILE A 99 3.80 15.85 1.55
N ASN A 100 2.66 15.65 2.21
CA ASN A 100 1.41 16.31 1.83
C ASN A 100 1.25 17.72 2.41
N HIS A 101 2.26 18.27 3.09
CA HIS A 101 2.21 19.59 3.74
C HIS A 101 1.03 19.77 4.70
N THR A 102 0.60 18.69 5.36
CA THR A 102 -0.53 18.66 6.31
C THR A 102 -0.10 18.45 7.74
N LEU A 103 1.22 18.39 8.01
CA LEU A 103 1.76 18.25 9.35
C LEU A 103 1.54 19.54 10.14
N ASN A 104 0.86 19.41 11.28
CA ASN A 104 0.64 20.44 12.29
C ASN A 104 0.45 19.77 13.65
N ASP A 105 0.35 20.56 14.73
CA ASP A 105 0.22 20.01 16.08
C ASP A 105 -0.99 19.08 16.24
N LYS A 106 -2.12 19.40 15.60
CA LYS A 106 -3.34 18.59 15.67
C LYS A 106 -3.13 17.23 14.98
N THR A 107 -2.54 17.21 13.79
CA THR A 107 -2.29 15.96 13.04
C THR A 107 -1.20 15.14 13.71
N LYS A 108 -0.17 15.76 14.26
CA LYS A 108 0.88 15.10 15.05
C LYS A 108 0.32 14.44 16.31
N ASN A 109 -0.51 15.16 17.09
CA ASN A 109 -1.12 14.61 18.30
C ASN A 109 -2.03 13.42 17.96
N ARG A 110 -2.79 13.49 16.86
CA ARG A 110 -3.59 12.36 16.39
C ARG A 110 -2.74 11.12 16.09
N VAL A 111 -1.56 11.28 15.49
CA VAL A 111 -0.62 10.16 15.24
C VAL A 111 -0.14 9.58 16.58
N ILE A 112 0.20 10.41 17.55
CA ILE A 112 0.62 9.98 18.89
C ILE A 112 -0.51 9.20 19.59
N ASP A 113 -1.75 9.69 19.51
CA ASP A 113 -2.93 9.01 20.09
C ASP A 113 -3.16 7.63 19.43
N LEU A 114 -2.99 7.53 18.12
CA LEU A 114 -3.07 6.25 17.40
C LEU A 114 -1.97 5.30 17.85
N LEU A 115 -0.72 5.75 17.94
CA LEU A 115 0.39 4.93 18.42
C LEU A 115 0.14 4.41 19.84
N ASN A 116 -0.40 5.24 20.74
CA ASN A 116 -0.81 4.81 22.08
C ASN A 116 -1.93 3.77 22.02
N THR A 117 -2.94 3.99 21.19
CA THR A 117 -4.09 3.08 21.02
C THR A 117 -3.64 1.71 20.53
N TYR A 118 -2.65 1.65 19.65
CA TYR A 118 -2.10 0.40 19.11
C TYR A 118 -0.98 -0.21 19.98
N GLY A 119 -0.76 0.31 21.21
CA GLY A 119 0.22 -0.20 22.16
C GLY A 119 1.68 0.07 21.78
N LEU A 120 1.91 1.16 21.06
CA LEU A 120 3.24 1.61 20.60
C LEU A 120 3.72 2.88 21.31
N GLY A 121 3.01 3.35 22.34
CA GLY A 121 3.32 4.60 23.05
C GLY A 121 4.73 4.68 23.63
N GLU A 122 5.25 3.58 24.19
CA GLU A 122 6.61 3.53 24.75
C GLU A 122 7.71 3.49 23.66
N PHE A 123 7.32 3.26 22.41
CA PHE A 123 8.24 3.11 21.26
C PHE A 123 8.27 4.36 20.36
N ILE A 124 7.50 5.38 20.65
CA ILE A 124 7.36 6.59 19.82
C ILE A 124 8.74 7.17 19.41
N ASN A 125 9.66 7.24 20.36
CA ASN A 125 11.01 7.79 20.18
C ASN A 125 12.07 6.70 19.91
N LYS A 126 11.66 5.45 19.71
CA LYS A 126 12.56 4.35 19.37
C LYS A 126 12.70 4.20 17.84
N TYR A 127 13.73 3.49 17.43
CA TYR A 127 13.98 3.16 16.03
C TYR A 127 13.33 1.83 15.65
N PRO A 128 13.06 1.56 14.37
CA PRO A 128 12.47 0.32 13.90
C PRO A 128 13.19 -0.96 14.36
N SER A 129 14.50 -0.89 14.60
CA SER A 129 15.30 -2.01 15.11
C SER A 129 14.85 -2.51 16.51
N SER A 130 14.17 -1.67 17.27
CA SER A 130 13.66 -2.00 18.61
C SER A 130 12.30 -2.69 18.59
N LEU A 131 11.66 -2.86 17.42
CA LEU A 131 10.32 -3.40 17.28
C LEU A 131 10.35 -4.83 16.75
N SER A 132 9.41 -5.65 17.22
CA SER A 132 9.11 -6.94 16.59
C SER A 132 8.45 -6.75 15.22
N GLY A 133 8.45 -7.80 14.37
CA GLY A 133 7.81 -7.74 13.06
C GLY A 133 6.34 -7.33 13.11
N GLY A 134 5.57 -7.89 14.06
CA GLY A 134 4.16 -7.51 14.23
C GLY A 134 3.95 -6.08 14.76
N MET A 135 4.91 -5.54 15.52
CA MET A 135 4.88 -4.13 15.94
C MET A 135 5.15 -3.21 14.75
N LYS A 136 6.12 -3.54 13.90
CA LYS A 136 6.45 -2.78 12.70
C LYS A 136 5.26 -2.70 11.73
N GLN A 137 4.51 -3.80 11.57
CA GLN A 137 3.30 -3.82 10.75
C GLN A 137 2.17 -2.91 11.30
N ARG A 138 2.17 -2.63 12.60
CA ARG A 138 1.22 -1.68 13.20
C ARG A 138 1.62 -0.21 13.05
N VAL A 139 2.87 0.04 12.72
CA VAL A 139 3.40 1.39 12.46
C VAL A 139 3.07 1.85 11.04
N VAL A 140 3.04 0.91 10.07
CA VAL A 140 2.76 1.17 8.64
C VAL A 140 1.27 1.27 8.41
#